data_cba492d83319b65edd7df280f0dd7e6f
#
_entry.id   cba492d83319b65edd7df280f0dd7e6f
#
_cell.length_a   1.000
_cell.length_b   1.000
_cell.length_c   1.000
_cell.angle_alpha   90.00
_cell.angle_beta   90.00
_cell.angle_gamma   90.00
#
_symmetry.space_group_name_H-M   'P 1'
#
loop_
_entity.id
_entity.type
_entity.pdbx_description
1 polymer ?
#
loop_
_entity_poly.entity_id
_entity_poly.type
_entity_poly.pdbx_seq_one_letter_code
_entity_poly.pdbx_strand_id
1 'polypeptide(L)'
;MNQAFLPFSRPSIGEEEIAAVEQVLRSGWITTGPKNQELEQQFAERVGARHAVALSSATGAMHITLLALGIGPGDEVITPSQTWVSTANMICLLGATPVFVDVDPDTLMSDAATIEAAITPRTKAIVPVHY
;
A
#
# COMPACT_ATOMS: atom_id res chain seq x y z
N MET A 1 26.38 31.44 6.38
CA MET A 1 24.92 31.41 6.31
C MET A 1 24.45 30.02 6.70
N ASN A 2 23.78 29.90 7.83
CA ASN A 2 23.27 28.61 8.30
C ASN A 2 21.99 28.31 7.49
N GLN A 3 22.12 27.58 6.40
CA GLN A 3 20.93 27.13 5.66
C GLN A 3 20.21 26.11 6.56
N ALA A 4 19.03 26.47 7.03
CA ALA A 4 18.18 25.53 7.73
C ALA A 4 17.85 24.37 6.78
N PHE A 5 18.14 23.15 7.19
CA PHE A 5 17.79 21.96 6.44
C PHE A 5 16.26 21.89 6.27
N LEU A 6 15.79 21.84 5.02
CA LEU A 6 14.39 21.64 4.70
C LEU A 6 14.15 20.15 4.50
N PRO A 7 13.48 19.46 5.44
CA PRO A 7 13.17 18.02 5.25
C PRO A 7 12.09 17.85 4.19
N PHE A 8 12.17 16.75 3.44
CA PHE A 8 11.16 16.38 2.45
C PHE A 8 9.78 16.18 3.09
N SER A 9 9.74 15.54 4.25
CA SER A 9 8.54 15.40 5.07
C SER A 9 8.91 15.34 6.55
N ARG A 10 7.97 15.67 7.41
CA ARG A 10 8.09 15.46 8.85
C ARG A 10 6.91 14.63 9.33
N PRO A 11 7.11 13.61 10.17
CA PRO A 11 6.01 12.91 10.79
C PRO A 11 5.24 13.86 11.72
N SER A 12 3.93 13.71 11.78
CA SER A 12 3.09 14.37 12.78
C SER A 12 2.97 13.43 13.98
N ILE A 13 3.81 13.67 14.99
CA ILE A 13 3.85 12.88 16.23
C ILE A 13 3.60 13.84 17.38
N GLY A 14 2.57 13.58 18.18
CA GLY A 14 2.21 14.30 19.38
C GLY A 14 2.41 13.46 20.65
N GLU A 15 1.95 14.01 21.77
CA GLU A 15 2.04 13.35 23.06
C GLU A 15 1.21 12.05 23.13
N GLU A 16 0.15 11.92 22.35
CA GLU A 16 -0.69 10.72 22.32
C GLU A 16 0.08 9.53 21.73
N GLU A 17 0.82 9.73 20.62
CA GLU A 17 1.65 8.70 20.02
C GLU A 17 2.81 8.31 20.93
N ILE A 18 3.45 9.30 21.58
CA ILE A 18 4.54 9.06 22.54
C ILE A 18 4.03 8.23 23.72
N ALA A 19 2.89 8.60 24.31
CA ALA A 19 2.31 7.87 25.43
C ALA A 19 1.90 6.43 25.04
N ALA A 20 1.36 6.24 23.84
CA ALA A 20 1.00 4.91 23.35
C ALA A 20 2.23 4.00 23.19
N VAL A 21 3.32 4.52 22.64
CA VAL A 21 4.58 3.78 22.51
C VAL A 21 5.17 3.46 23.88
N GLU A 22 5.20 4.43 24.81
CA GLU A 22 5.67 4.23 26.18
C GLU A 22 4.88 3.12 26.89
N GLN A 23 3.57 3.11 26.74
CA GLN A 23 2.70 2.07 27.31
C GLN A 23 3.05 0.68 26.80
N VAL A 24 3.30 0.55 25.48
CA VAL A 24 3.72 -0.71 24.87
C VAL A 24 5.05 -1.18 25.44
N LEU A 25 6.04 -0.29 25.53
CA LEU A 25 7.35 -0.62 26.10
C LEU A 25 7.25 -1.06 27.56
N ARG A 26 6.46 -0.36 28.39
CA ARG A 26 6.24 -0.71 29.80
C ARG A 26 5.49 -2.05 29.97
N SER A 27 4.64 -2.42 29.01
CA SER A 27 3.95 -3.72 29.03
C SER A 27 4.89 -4.91 28.85
N GLY A 28 6.08 -4.70 28.29
CA GLY A 28 7.03 -5.73 27.90
C GLY A 28 6.64 -6.53 26.66
N TRP A 29 5.47 -6.24 26.03
CA TRP A 29 5.02 -6.92 24.82
C TRP A 29 5.32 -6.06 23.58
N ILE A 30 6.50 -6.23 23.02
CA ILE A 30 7.02 -5.42 21.90
C ILE A 30 6.98 -6.14 20.54
N THR A 31 6.41 -7.32 20.47
CA THR A 31 6.17 -8.08 19.22
C THR A 31 4.71 -8.03 18.83
N THR A 32 4.32 -8.78 17.79
CA THR A 32 2.92 -8.94 17.41
C THR A 32 2.07 -9.34 18.61
N GLY A 33 1.03 -8.58 18.91
CA GLY A 33 0.23 -8.78 20.11
C GLY A 33 -1.03 -7.92 20.15
N PRO A 34 -1.52 -7.57 21.36
CA PRO A 34 -2.81 -6.87 21.53
C PRO A 34 -2.95 -5.59 20.73
N LYS A 35 -1.87 -4.80 20.60
CA LYS A 35 -1.91 -3.55 19.83
C LYS A 35 -2.06 -3.77 18.33
N ASN A 36 -1.53 -4.87 17.79
CA ASN A 36 -1.79 -5.27 16.41
C ASN A 36 -3.27 -5.62 16.19
N GLN A 37 -3.83 -6.42 17.10
CA GLN A 37 -5.24 -6.81 17.02
C GLN A 37 -6.17 -5.59 17.13
N GLU A 38 -5.87 -4.67 18.04
CA GLU A 38 -6.58 -3.41 18.19
C GLU A 38 -6.54 -2.58 16.91
N LEU A 39 -5.35 -2.44 16.28
CA LEU A 39 -5.20 -1.75 15.00
C LEU A 39 -6.03 -2.41 13.90
N GLU A 40 -5.95 -3.73 13.76
CA GLU A 40 -6.70 -4.49 12.75
C GLU A 40 -8.21 -4.30 12.92
N GLN A 41 -8.70 -4.38 14.16
CA GLN A 41 -10.12 -4.17 14.45
C GLN A 41 -10.57 -2.75 14.13
N GLN A 42 -9.87 -1.74 14.65
CA GLN A 42 -10.22 -0.33 14.44
C GLN A 42 -10.15 0.06 12.96
N PHE A 43 -9.16 -0.45 12.24
CA PHE A 43 -9.03 -0.21 10.81
C PHE A 43 -10.17 -0.85 10.03
N ALA A 44 -10.51 -2.11 10.30
CA ALA A 44 -11.64 -2.80 9.68
C ALA A 44 -12.95 -2.05 9.91
N GLU A 45 -13.23 -1.62 11.15
CA GLU A 45 -14.40 -0.82 11.50
C GLU A 45 -14.42 0.52 10.75
N ARG A 46 -13.28 1.21 10.69
CA ARG A 46 -13.16 2.53 10.05
C ARG A 46 -13.47 2.52 8.57
N VAL A 47 -13.06 1.45 7.86
CA VAL A 47 -13.25 1.32 6.40
C VAL A 47 -14.45 0.44 6.03
N GLY A 48 -15.20 -0.08 7.00
CA GLY A 48 -16.33 -0.97 6.77
C GLY A 48 -15.95 -2.34 6.21
N ALA A 49 -14.70 -2.77 6.42
CA ALA A 49 -14.23 -4.09 6.01
C ALA A 49 -14.55 -5.15 7.07
N ARG A 50 -14.70 -6.40 6.63
CA ARG A 50 -14.93 -7.53 7.56
C ARG A 50 -13.67 -7.88 8.36
N HIS A 51 -12.52 -7.75 7.73
CA HIS A 51 -11.22 -8.09 8.31
C HIS A 51 -10.17 -7.10 7.86
N ALA A 52 -9.15 -6.90 8.69
CA ALA A 52 -7.91 -6.24 8.35
C ALA A 52 -6.74 -7.06 8.88
N VAL A 53 -5.59 -6.96 8.23
CA VAL A 53 -4.35 -7.64 8.64
C VAL A 53 -3.22 -6.63 8.63
N ALA A 54 -2.59 -6.42 9.78
CA ALA A 54 -1.44 -5.55 9.91
C ALA A 54 -0.17 -6.26 9.43
N LEU A 55 0.60 -5.57 8.61
CA LEU A 55 1.86 -6.05 8.05
C LEU A 55 2.98 -5.03 8.29
N SER A 56 4.22 -5.46 8.18
CA SER A 56 5.39 -4.61 8.46
C SER A 56 5.58 -3.47 7.45
N SER A 57 4.97 -3.57 6.27
CA SER A 57 5.03 -2.52 5.23
C SER A 57 3.92 -2.68 4.20
N ALA A 58 3.57 -1.58 3.52
CA ALA A 58 2.65 -1.61 2.37
C ALA A 58 3.19 -2.48 1.21
N THR A 59 4.50 -2.50 0.99
CA THR A 59 5.14 -3.38 0.01
C THR A 59 4.89 -4.87 0.33
N GLY A 60 5.07 -5.26 1.60
CA GLY A 60 4.75 -6.61 2.06
C GLY A 60 3.26 -6.95 1.92
N ALA A 61 2.39 -5.99 2.24
CA ALA A 61 0.95 -6.13 2.07
C ALA A 61 0.57 -6.38 0.60
N MET A 62 1.12 -5.59 -0.31
CA MET A 62 0.88 -5.74 -1.75
C MET A 62 1.35 -7.12 -2.25
N HIS A 63 2.56 -7.55 -1.86
CA HIS A 63 3.10 -8.86 -2.23
C HIS A 63 2.18 -9.99 -1.79
N ILE A 64 1.79 -10.01 -0.52
CA ILE A 64 0.92 -11.05 0.03
C ILE A 64 -0.47 -11.01 -0.60
N THR A 65 -1.01 -9.83 -0.88
CA THR A 65 -2.32 -9.68 -1.54
C THR A 65 -2.29 -10.27 -2.95
N LEU A 66 -1.29 -9.93 -3.76
CA LEU A 66 -1.15 -10.46 -5.12
C LEU A 66 -0.95 -11.99 -5.10
N LEU A 67 -0.16 -12.53 -4.15
CA LEU A 67 -0.04 -13.97 -3.94
C LEU A 67 -1.38 -14.62 -3.59
N ALA A 68 -2.14 -14.03 -2.67
CA ALA A 68 -3.43 -14.56 -2.24
C ALA A 68 -4.47 -14.55 -3.38
N LEU A 69 -4.34 -13.62 -4.34
CA LEU A 69 -5.15 -13.59 -5.57
C LEU A 69 -4.68 -14.60 -6.62
N GLY A 70 -3.60 -15.34 -6.37
CA GLY A 70 -3.05 -16.32 -7.30
C GLY A 70 -2.39 -15.69 -8.53
N ILE A 71 -1.89 -14.47 -8.42
CA ILE A 71 -1.17 -13.78 -9.49
C ILE A 71 0.18 -14.46 -9.75
N GLY A 72 0.48 -14.73 -11.02
CA GLY A 72 1.69 -15.43 -11.41
C GLY A 72 2.04 -15.32 -12.89
N PRO A 73 2.94 -16.19 -13.39
CA PRO A 73 3.38 -16.16 -14.79
C PRO A 73 2.22 -16.26 -15.76
N GLY A 74 2.18 -15.37 -16.76
CA GLY A 74 1.13 -15.28 -17.77
C GLY A 74 0.00 -14.32 -17.41
N ASP A 75 -0.11 -13.91 -16.16
CA ASP A 75 -1.09 -12.92 -15.72
C ASP A 75 -0.59 -11.48 -15.96
N GLU A 76 -1.53 -10.57 -16.11
CA GLU A 76 -1.29 -9.13 -16.24
C GLU A 76 -1.92 -8.39 -15.07
N VAL A 77 -1.20 -7.38 -14.56
CA VAL A 77 -1.70 -6.47 -13.52
C VAL A 77 -1.55 -5.04 -14.01
N ILE A 78 -2.67 -4.33 -14.11
CA ILE A 78 -2.70 -2.93 -14.56
C ILE A 78 -2.35 -2.01 -13.39
N THR A 79 -1.47 -1.04 -13.65
CA THR A 79 -1.10 0.00 -12.70
C THR A 79 -0.72 1.28 -13.45
N PRO A 80 -0.92 2.49 -12.90
CA PRO A 80 -0.39 3.70 -13.53
C PRO A 80 1.16 3.66 -13.54
N SER A 81 1.75 4.33 -14.54
CA SER A 81 3.20 4.51 -14.59
C SER A 81 3.72 5.42 -13.47
N GLN A 82 2.88 6.34 -13.01
CA GLN A 82 3.14 7.19 -11.85
C GLN A 82 2.73 6.47 -10.57
N THR A 83 3.65 5.69 -10.03
CA THR A 83 3.46 4.88 -8.82
C THR A 83 4.79 4.72 -8.08
N TRP A 84 4.71 4.29 -6.83
CA TRP A 84 5.89 3.84 -6.12
C TRP A 84 6.44 2.56 -6.77
N VAL A 85 7.75 2.48 -6.96
CA VAL A 85 8.41 1.39 -7.69
C VAL A 85 8.06 -0.02 -7.18
N SER A 86 7.73 -0.17 -5.90
CA SER A 86 7.36 -1.46 -5.32
C SER A 86 6.12 -2.07 -5.98
N THR A 87 5.20 -1.26 -6.52
CA THR A 87 4.02 -1.77 -7.24
C THR A 87 4.43 -2.64 -8.42
N ALA A 88 5.25 -2.10 -9.31
CA ALA A 88 5.76 -2.85 -10.46
C ALA A 88 6.68 -4.02 -10.03
N ASN A 89 7.55 -3.79 -9.04
CA ASN A 89 8.47 -4.81 -8.56
C ASN A 89 7.74 -6.04 -7.99
N MET A 90 6.65 -5.87 -7.23
CA MET A 90 5.90 -7.00 -6.67
C MET A 90 5.18 -7.79 -7.76
N ILE A 91 4.67 -7.14 -8.80
CA ILE A 91 4.09 -7.81 -9.96
C ILE A 91 5.16 -8.66 -10.67
N CYS A 92 6.31 -8.06 -10.98
CA CYS A 92 7.42 -8.76 -11.63
C CYS A 92 7.98 -9.90 -10.77
N LEU A 93 8.07 -9.72 -9.45
CA LEU A 93 8.56 -10.74 -8.51
C LEU A 93 7.73 -12.02 -8.55
N LEU A 94 6.42 -11.88 -8.81
CA LEU A 94 5.49 -13.02 -8.96
C LEU A 94 5.52 -13.64 -10.37
N GLY A 95 6.35 -13.10 -11.29
CA GLY A 95 6.42 -13.56 -12.68
C GLY A 95 5.28 -13.05 -13.56
N ALA A 96 4.42 -12.17 -13.04
CA ALA A 96 3.36 -11.51 -13.81
C ALA A 96 3.90 -10.29 -14.57
N THR A 97 3.12 -9.79 -15.50
CA THR A 97 3.47 -8.64 -16.34
C THR A 97 2.77 -7.38 -15.84
N PRO A 98 3.49 -6.32 -15.43
CA PRO A 98 2.87 -5.03 -15.17
C PRO A 98 2.44 -4.39 -16.50
N VAL A 99 1.18 -3.99 -16.58
CA VAL A 99 0.62 -3.23 -17.71
C VAL A 99 0.46 -1.80 -17.25
N PHE A 100 1.32 -0.93 -17.76
CA PHE A 100 1.29 0.48 -17.38
C PHE A 100 0.22 1.23 -18.17
N VAL A 101 -0.54 2.05 -17.46
CA VAL A 101 -1.48 3.02 -18.02
C VAL A 101 -1.04 4.43 -17.69
N ASP A 102 -1.47 5.38 -18.52
CA ASP A 102 -1.16 6.79 -18.30
C ASP A 102 -2.10 7.40 -17.25
N VAL A 103 -1.78 8.61 -16.84
CA VAL A 103 -2.54 9.39 -15.87
C VAL A 103 -3.06 10.66 -16.54
N ASP A 104 -4.19 11.14 -16.07
CA ASP A 104 -4.71 12.46 -16.44
C ASP A 104 -3.78 13.56 -15.93
N PRO A 105 -3.37 14.51 -16.77
CA PRO A 105 -2.37 15.53 -16.42
C PRO A 105 -2.82 16.50 -15.32
N ASP A 106 -4.12 16.66 -15.13
CA ASP A 106 -4.66 17.61 -14.15
C ASP A 106 -4.84 16.94 -12.77
N THR A 107 -5.24 15.68 -12.74
CA THR A 107 -5.51 14.95 -11.51
C THR A 107 -4.36 14.05 -11.07
N LEU A 108 -3.44 13.72 -11.96
CA LEU A 108 -2.35 12.76 -11.80
C LEU A 108 -2.83 11.33 -11.43
N MET A 109 -4.09 11.03 -11.69
CA MET A 109 -4.70 9.72 -11.47
C MET A 109 -5.14 9.09 -12.79
N SER A 110 -5.10 7.76 -12.87
CA SER A 110 -5.68 7.04 -14.00
C SER A 110 -7.20 7.06 -13.92
N ASP A 111 -7.86 7.29 -15.04
CA ASP A 111 -9.31 7.21 -15.13
C ASP A 111 -9.80 5.81 -15.52
N ALA A 112 -11.10 5.60 -15.40
CA ALA A 112 -11.72 4.32 -15.73
C ALA A 112 -11.57 3.94 -17.22
N ALA A 113 -11.63 4.93 -18.13
CA ALA A 113 -11.54 4.68 -19.56
C ALA A 113 -10.15 4.21 -19.97
N THR A 114 -9.10 4.83 -19.41
CA THR A 114 -7.71 4.44 -19.64
C THR A 114 -7.42 3.03 -19.11
N ILE A 115 -7.95 2.71 -17.93
CA ILE A 115 -7.83 1.37 -17.35
C ILE A 115 -8.59 0.33 -18.18
N GLU A 116 -9.84 0.62 -18.57
CA GLU A 116 -10.67 -0.29 -19.36
C GLU A 116 -10.04 -0.62 -20.71
N ALA A 117 -9.44 0.36 -21.38
CA ALA A 117 -8.74 0.17 -22.64
C ALA A 117 -7.52 -0.77 -22.54
N ALA A 118 -6.95 -0.92 -21.35
CA ALA A 118 -5.80 -1.79 -21.09
C ALA A 118 -6.18 -3.22 -20.67
N ILE A 119 -7.47 -3.51 -20.43
CA ILE A 119 -7.92 -4.82 -19.99
C ILE A 119 -7.78 -5.85 -21.12
N THR A 120 -7.17 -6.98 -20.81
CA THR A 120 -7.05 -8.14 -21.69
C THR A 120 -7.59 -9.40 -21.00
N PRO A 121 -7.74 -10.52 -21.69
CA PRO A 121 -8.11 -11.80 -21.07
C PRO A 121 -7.10 -12.29 -20.00
N ARG A 122 -5.89 -11.73 -19.95
CA ARG A 122 -4.86 -12.05 -18.97
C ARG A 122 -4.88 -11.12 -17.76
N THR A 123 -5.65 -10.04 -17.81
CA THR A 123 -5.74 -9.09 -16.68
C THR A 123 -6.41 -9.76 -15.49
N LYS A 124 -5.70 -9.83 -14.37
CA LYS A 124 -6.13 -10.43 -13.11
C LYS A 124 -6.39 -9.43 -12.00
N ALA A 125 -5.67 -8.31 -12.02
CA ALA A 125 -5.81 -7.28 -11.00
C ALA A 125 -5.51 -5.89 -11.56
N ILE A 126 -6.00 -4.90 -10.83
CA ILE A 126 -5.72 -3.48 -11.06
C ILE A 126 -5.24 -2.91 -9.74
N VAL A 127 -4.10 -2.20 -9.77
CA VAL A 127 -3.54 -1.51 -8.60
C VAL A 127 -3.55 -0.01 -8.89
N PRO A 128 -4.63 0.70 -8.56
CA PRO A 128 -4.72 2.14 -8.75
C PRO A 128 -3.87 2.88 -7.71
N VAL A 129 -3.52 4.13 -8.02
CA VAL A 129 -2.82 5.04 -7.11
C VAL A 129 -3.70 6.28 -6.91
N HIS A 130 -3.86 6.68 -5.68
CA HIS A 130 -4.53 7.92 -5.28
C HIS A 130 -3.49 8.94 -4.83
N TYR A 131 -3.54 10.12 -5.40
CA TYR A 131 -2.69 11.27 -5.05
C TYR A 131 -3.42 12.27 -4.18
#